data_ec180fd91fc8aef6e2517b8dd46823ef
#
_entry.id   ec180fd91fc8aef6e2517b8dd46823ef
#
_cell.length_a   1.000
_cell.length_b   1.000
_cell.length_c   1.000
_cell.angle_alpha   90.00
_cell.angle_beta   90.00
_cell.angle_gamma   90.00
#
_symmetry.space_group_name_H-M   'P 1'
#
loop_
_entity.id
_entity.type
_entity.pdbx_description
1 polymer ?
#
loop_
_entity_poly.entity_id
_entity_poly.type
_entity_poly.pdbx_seq_one_letter_code
_entity_poly.pdbx_strand_id
1 'polypeptide(L)'
;MFWESYLTNDKLVDIGISIGILLLFLIFRKLFTKYVFTLLLKLSRKAPNDFFSHIFISFQKPIQWLFIIIGIYFSVGYFPYLNQHNSLFLDIISSSFIILLTWGLYNMAAASSALFTSLKVRYGLEIDDILIPFISKALRVVIVAISFSIVAQEFGYDVNGFVAGLGLGGVAIAFAAKDVLGNLFGGFVIITEKPFTIGDWIMTPSVEGTVEDISFRSTKVRTFAQALVTVPNATLANESITNWSKMGKRQISFRLRVTHDTTKDQMANVVGQIEYLLKHHSDIHPDTIFVTFDDYKENGLDIFLYFFTKTTNWGEFLKIKEEINFEIMDILENERVYVAMPSRKLYLDPDGENQLKKDSRVRQESSR
;
A
#
# COMPACT_ATOMS: atom_id res chain seq x y z
N MET A 1 -56.49 4.52 59.11
CA MET A 1 -55.27 4.91 59.85
C MET A 1 -53.94 4.59 59.22
N PHE A 2 -53.75 3.55 58.39
CA PHE A 2 -52.43 3.28 57.68
C PHE A 2 -52.19 4.19 56.48
N TRP A 3 -53.19 4.70 55.79
CA TRP A 3 -53.06 5.51 54.58
C TRP A 3 -52.88 7.01 54.85
N GLU A 4 -53.35 7.54 56.03
CA GLU A 4 -53.27 8.97 56.38
C GLU A 4 -51.85 9.44 56.74
N SER A 5 -50.98 8.54 57.21
CA SER A 5 -49.57 8.88 57.49
C SER A 5 -48.69 8.93 56.26
N TYR A 6 -49.14 8.34 55.15
CA TYR A 6 -48.39 8.33 53.85
C TYR A 6 -48.78 9.49 52.93
N LEU A 7 -49.94 10.15 53.09
CA LEU A 7 -50.46 11.20 52.25
C LEU A 7 -50.67 12.50 53.08
N THR A 8 -49.59 13.09 53.54
CA THR A 8 -49.59 14.49 53.99
C THR A 8 -49.68 15.44 52.81
N ASN A 9 -50.36 16.62 53.02
CA ASN A 9 -50.52 17.60 51.95
C ASN A 9 -49.20 17.99 51.26
N ASP A 10 -48.09 18.06 52.01
CA ASP A 10 -46.75 18.37 51.47
C ASP A 10 -46.25 17.28 50.51
N LYS A 11 -46.44 15.99 50.82
CA LYS A 11 -46.06 14.86 49.94
C LYS A 11 -46.92 14.81 48.69
N LEU A 12 -48.16 15.20 48.72
CA LEU A 12 -49.02 15.28 47.54
C LEU A 12 -48.57 16.38 46.62
N VAL A 13 -48.09 17.51 47.15
CA VAL A 13 -47.49 18.60 46.36
C VAL A 13 -46.20 18.13 45.71
N ASP A 14 -45.31 17.45 46.43
CA ASP A 14 -44.05 16.91 45.91
C ASP A 14 -44.28 15.89 44.81
N ILE A 15 -45.25 14.99 44.97
CA ILE A 15 -45.66 14.04 43.91
C ILE A 15 -46.19 14.81 42.67
N GLY A 16 -46.98 15.84 42.88
CA GLY A 16 -47.50 16.70 41.82
C GLY A 16 -46.38 17.39 41.03
N ILE A 17 -45.36 17.92 41.74
CA ILE A 17 -44.17 18.53 41.16
C ILE A 17 -43.38 17.50 40.36
N SER A 18 -43.14 16.32 40.94
CA SER A 18 -42.42 15.21 40.28
C SER A 18 -43.10 14.80 38.98
N ILE A 19 -44.41 14.60 38.98
CA ILE A 19 -45.19 14.28 37.75
C ILE A 19 -45.13 15.45 36.76
N GLY A 20 -45.25 16.70 37.25
CA GLY A 20 -45.14 17.90 36.40
C GLY A 20 -43.81 17.99 35.68
N ILE A 21 -42.69 17.70 36.36
CA ILE A 21 -41.35 17.67 35.77
C ILE A 21 -41.28 16.58 34.70
N LEU A 22 -41.75 15.38 34.95
CA LEU A 22 -41.73 14.28 33.98
C LEU A 22 -42.55 14.63 32.72
N LEU A 23 -43.74 15.19 32.89
CA LEU A 23 -44.59 15.67 31.79
C LEU A 23 -43.92 16.77 31.00
N LEU A 24 -43.23 17.72 31.63
CA LEU A 24 -42.47 18.78 31.00
C LEU A 24 -41.39 18.19 30.09
N PHE A 25 -40.61 17.24 30.58
CA PHE A 25 -39.57 16.58 29.75
C PHE A 25 -40.16 15.74 28.59
N LEU A 26 -41.32 15.13 28.76
CA LEU A 26 -42.03 14.45 27.67
C LEU A 26 -42.52 15.45 26.61
N ILE A 27 -42.93 16.66 27.01
CA ILE A 27 -43.25 17.74 26.06
C ILE A 27 -41.97 18.21 25.34
N PHE A 28 -40.90 18.46 26.07
CA PHE A 28 -39.59 18.82 25.49
C PHE A 28 -39.11 17.78 24.49
N ARG A 29 -39.20 16.49 24.78
CA ARG A 29 -38.91 15.39 23.85
C ARG A 29 -39.65 15.58 22.52
N LYS A 30 -40.97 15.87 22.57
CA LYS A 30 -41.82 16.01 21.40
C LYS A 30 -41.48 17.29 20.60
N LEU A 31 -41.25 18.39 21.31
CA LEU A 31 -40.85 19.67 20.70
C LEU A 31 -39.49 19.57 20.06
N PHE A 32 -38.49 18.99 20.74
CA PHE A 32 -37.15 18.79 20.23
C PHE A 32 -37.16 17.97 18.92
N THR A 33 -37.88 16.84 18.94
CA THR A 33 -37.98 15.98 17.74
C THR A 33 -38.66 16.71 16.58
N LYS A 34 -39.72 17.46 16.83
CA LYS A 34 -40.48 18.13 15.79
C LYS A 34 -39.75 19.34 15.17
N TYR A 35 -39.09 20.14 16.01
CA TYR A 35 -38.50 21.40 15.57
C TYR A 35 -36.99 21.35 15.39
N VAL A 36 -36.27 21.00 16.47
CA VAL A 36 -34.79 21.03 16.47
C VAL A 36 -34.22 19.94 15.58
N PHE A 37 -34.73 18.72 15.73
CA PHE A 37 -34.22 17.59 14.95
C PHE A 37 -34.55 17.73 13.46
N THR A 38 -35.74 18.23 13.11
CA THR A 38 -36.11 18.51 11.73
C THR A 38 -35.25 19.63 11.12
N LEU A 39 -34.91 20.66 11.93
CA LEU A 39 -34.01 21.72 11.51
C LEU A 39 -32.60 21.20 11.24
N LEU A 40 -32.06 20.38 12.16
CA LEU A 40 -30.74 19.74 12.01
C LEU A 40 -30.68 18.87 10.76
N LEU A 41 -31.72 18.09 10.47
CA LEU A 41 -31.81 17.27 9.26
C LEU A 41 -31.90 18.15 7.99
N LYS A 42 -32.62 19.27 8.01
CA LYS A 42 -32.66 20.20 6.88
C LYS A 42 -31.31 20.85 6.60
N LEU A 43 -30.58 21.23 7.63
CA LEU A 43 -29.23 21.76 7.52
C LEU A 43 -28.26 20.70 6.99
N SER A 44 -28.33 19.48 7.53
CA SER A 44 -27.48 18.37 7.12
C SER A 44 -27.68 17.95 5.65
N ARG A 45 -28.91 18.00 5.13
CA ARG A 45 -29.23 17.71 3.72
C ARG A 45 -28.69 18.76 2.73
N LYS A 46 -28.29 19.95 3.21
CA LYS A 46 -27.62 20.98 2.40
C LYS A 46 -26.11 20.72 2.29
N ALA A 47 -25.55 19.85 3.10
CA ALA A 47 -24.15 19.46 3.00
C ALA A 47 -23.95 18.53 1.77
N PRO A 48 -22.80 18.62 1.09
CA PRO A 48 -22.53 17.81 -0.10
C PRO A 48 -22.43 16.31 0.18
N ASN A 49 -22.37 15.91 1.47
CA ASN A 49 -22.26 14.52 1.92
C ASN A 49 -23.39 14.14 2.85
N ASP A 50 -24.04 13.01 2.58
CA ASP A 50 -25.10 12.43 3.43
C ASP A 50 -24.63 11.94 4.81
N PHE A 51 -23.32 11.99 5.08
CA PHE A 51 -22.68 11.51 6.31
C PHE A 51 -23.32 12.12 7.58
N PHE A 52 -23.47 13.45 7.62
CA PHE A 52 -24.11 14.13 8.76
C PHE A 52 -25.56 13.74 8.94
N SER A 53 -26.29 13.54 7.84
CA SER A 53 -27.69 13.10 7.88
C SER A 53 -27.81 11.73 8.54
N HIS A 54 -26.91 10.80 8.22
CA HIS A 54 -26.88 9.46 8.80
C HIS A 54 -26.52 9.47 10.29
N ILE A 55 -25.59 10.33 10.72
CA ILE A 55 -25.27 10.51 12.14
C ILE A 55 -26.54 10.96 12.90
N PHE A 56 -27.19 12.03 12.43
CA PHE A 56 -28.39 12.54 13.10
C PHE A 56 -29.49 11.48 13.14
N ILE A 57 -29.78 10.79 12.04
CA ILE A 57 -30.80 9.74 11.99
C ILE A 57 -30.47 8.60 12.96
N SER A 58 -29.20 8.20 13.09
CA SER A 58 -28.78 7.13 14.00
C SER A 58 -28.99 7.47 15.47
N PHE A 59 -28.83 8.75 15.83
CA PHE A 59 -29.00 9.23 17.20
C PHE A 59 -30.42 9.75 17.49
N GLN A 60 -31.32 9.77 16.53
CA GLN A 60 -32.68 10.31 16.71
C GLN A 60 -33.44 9.64 17.87
N LYS A 61 -33.51 8.32 17.89
CA LYS A 61 -34.19 7.57 18.95
C LYS A 61 -33.44 7.67 20.29
N PRO A 62 -32.12 7.48 20.37
CA PRO A 62 -31.34 7.67 21.59
C PRO A 62 -31.56 9.03 22.24
N ILE A 63 -31.51 10.12 21.50
CA ILE A 63 -31.73 11.48 22.00
C ILE A 63 -33.17 11.66 22.54
N GLN A 64 -34.16 11.07 21.91
CA GLN A 64 -35.53 11.09 22.41
C GLN A 64 -35.65 10.41 23.76
N TRP A 65 -34.97 9.29 23.97
CA TRP A 65 -34.95 8.59 25.26
C TRP A 65 -34.10 9.31 26.31
N LEU A 66 -33.07 10.07 25.88
CA LEU A 66 -32.29 10.93 26.76
C LEU A 66 -33.15 11.92 27.54
N PHE A 67 -34.10 12.58 26.88
CA PHE A 67 -35.04 13.49 27.56
C PHE A 67 -35.87 12.78 28.63
N ILE A 68 -36.25 11.52 28.39
CA ILE A 68 -37.01 10.73 29.39
C ILE A 68 -36.12 10.43 30.60
N ILE A 69 -34.88 9.97 30.38
CA ILE A 69 -33.95 9.62 31.49
C ILE A 69 -33.64 10.87 32.33
N ILE A 70 -33.36 12.00 31.68
CA ILE A 70 -33.13 13.28 32.36
C ILE A 70 -34.40 13.68 33.16
N GLY A 71 -35.58 13.53 32.54
CA GLY A 71 -36.85 13.81 33.21
C GLY A 71 -37.08 12.93 34.46
N ILE A 72 -36.75 11.63 34.37
CA ILE A 72 -36.81 10.71 35.50
C ILE A 72 -35.81 11.13 36.59
N TYR A 73 -34.58 11.49 36.24
CA TYR A 73 -33.57 11.92 37.20
C TYR A 73 -34.02 13.14 38.00
N PHE A 74 -34.54 14.18 37.37
CA PHE A 74 -35.04 15.36 38.07
C PHE A 74 -36.36 15.12 38.80
N SER A 75 -37.23 14.28 38.24
CA SER A 75 -38.52 13.92 38.85
C SER A 75 -38.31 13.18 40.20
N VAL A 76 -37.35 12.25 40.26
CA VAL A 76 -37.03 11.49 41.48
C VAL A 76 -36.49 12.41 42.58
N GLY A 77 -35.83 13.52 42.26
CA GLY A 77 -35.35 14.50 43.24
C GLY A 77 -36.46 15.13 44.10
N TYR A 78 -37.70 15.17 43.60
CA TYR A 78 -38.89 15.66 44.31
C TYR A 78 -39.82 14.54 44.78
N PHE A 79 -39.54 13.30 44.38
CA PHE A 79 -40.43 12.20 44.73
C PHE A 79 -40.16 11.68 46.16
N PRO A 80 -41.14 11.76 47.11
CA PRO A 80 -40.89 11.58 48.54
C PRO A 80 -40.49 10.17 48.98
N TYR A 81 -40.66 9.15 48.10
CA TYR A 81 -40.39 7.74 48.40
C TYR A 81 -39.16 7.18 47.72
N LEU A 82 -38.49 7.95 46.88
CA LEU A 82 -37.25 7.57 46.20
C LEU A 82 -36.15 8.57 46.58
N ASN A 83 -34.95 8.06 46.79
CA ASN A 83 -33.80 8.89 47.09
C ASN A 83 -32.95 9.02 45.85
N GLN A 84 -32.85 10.26 45.31
CA GLN A 84 -32.02 10.59 44.13
C GLN A 84 -30.52 10.25 44.34
N HIS A 85 -30.06 10.22 45.59
CA HIS A 85 -28.67 9.91 45.93
C HIS A 85 -28.45 8.42 46.25
N ASN A 86 -29.42 7.57 45.99
CA ASN A 86 -29.25 6.12 46.13
C ASN A 86 -28.26 5.64 45.06
N SER A 87 -27.22 4.89 45.48
CA SER A 87 -26.20 4.37 44.58
C SER A 87 -26.79 3.59 43.42
N LEU A 88 -27.70 2.67 43.69
CA LEU A 88 -28.35 1.86 42.64
C LEU A 88 -29.12 2.72 41.62
N PHE A 89 -29.78 3.80 42.09
CA PHE A 89 -30.47 4.72 41.19
C PHE A 89 -29.48 5.46 40.28
N LEU A 90 -28.38 5.95 40.86
CA LEU A 90 -27.31 6.61 40.07
C LEU A 90 -26.68 5.66 39.08
N ASP A 91 -26.38 4.41 39.48
CA ASP A 91 -25.79 3.39 38.61
C ASP A 91 -26.74 3.05 37.44
N ILE A 92 -28.06 2.99 37.67
CA ILE A 92 -29.09 2.78 36.64
C ILE A 92 -29.13 3.99 35.67
N ILE A 93 -29.09 5.21 36.21
CA ILE A 93 -29.10 6.42 35.37
C ILE A 93 -27.83 6.49 34.50
N SER A 94 -26.64 6.32 35.11
CA SER A 94 -25.36 6.28 34.39
C SER A 94 -25.35 5.21 33.31
N SER A 95 -25.75 3.98 33.64
CA SER A 95 -25.88 2.88 32.71
C SER A 95 -26.82 3.17 31.54
N SER A 96 -27.92 3.88 31.84
CA SER A 96 -28.90 4.29 30.81
C SER A 96 -28.28 5.26 29.81
N PHE A 97 -27.44 6.21 30.25
CA PHE A 97 -26.68 7.10 29.32
C PHE A 97 -25.72 6.30 28.45
N ILE A 98 -24.98 5.35 29.02
CA ILE A 98 -24.05 4.49 28.30
C ILE A 98 -24.81 3.67 27.24
N ILE A 99 -25.95 3.09 27.60
CA ILE A 99 -26.79 2.31 26.69
C ILE A 99 -27.34 3.19 25.54
N LEU A 100 -27.76 4.43 25.83
CA LEU A 100 -28.24 5.35 24.80
C LEU A 100 -27.12 5.73 23.82
N LEU A 101 -25.93 6.01 24.33
CA LEU A 101 -24.76 6.30 23.48
C LEU A 101 -24.43 5.08 22.61
N THR A 102 -24.39 3.90 23.22
CA THR A 102 -24.17 2.63 22.55
C THR A 102 -25.20 2.39 21.44
N TRP A 103 -26.48 2.64 21.72
CA TRP A 103 -27.54 2.50 20.72
C TRP A 103 -27.33 3.43 19.52
N GLY A 104 -26.95 4.69 19.78
CA GLY A 104 -26.60 5.64 18.71
C GLY A 104 -25.43 5.15 17.85
N LEU A 105 -24.33 4.71 18.49
CA LEU A 105 -23.16 4.17 17.81
C LEU A 105 -23.46 2.87 17.05
N TYR A 106 -24.26 1.98 17.64
CA TYR A 106 -24.71 0.75 16.99
C TYR A 106 -25.52 1.01 15.71
N ASN A 107 -26.45 1.98 15.77
CA ASN A 107 -27.21 2.40 14.59
C ASN A 107 -26.30 3.08 13.55
N MET A 108 -25.32 3.87 13.97
CA MET A 108 -24.36 4.50 13.09
C MET A 108 -23.49 3.46 12.37
N ALA A 109 -23.02 2.43 13.07
CA ALA A 109 -22.33 1.30 12.48
C ALA A 109 -23.21 0.54 11.47
N ALA A 110 -24.53 0.51 11.67
CA ALA A 110 -25.49 -0.06 10.72
C ALA A 110 -25.61 0.80 9.45
N ALA A 111 -25.71 2.11 9.64
CA ALA A 111 -25.88 3.08 8.56
C ALA A 111 -24.61 3.24 7.70
N SER A 112 -23.43 2.96 8.25
CA SER A 112 -22.16 3.01 7.52
C SER A 112 -22.16 2.08 6.30
N SER A 113 -22.83 0.92 6.38
CA SER A 113 -22.99 0.01 5.24
C SER A 113 -23.69 0.68 4.04
N ALA A 114 -24.75 1.44 4.27
CA ALA A 114 -25.46 2.17 3.22
C ALA A 114 -24.64 3.32 2.64
N LEU A 115 -23.84 4.02 3.48
CA LEU A 115 -22.92 5.07 3.05
C LEU A 115 -21.83 4.53 2.12
N PHE A 116 -21.20 3.43 2.49
CA PHE A 116 -20.19 2.80 1.64
C PHE A 116 -20.74 2.32 0.31
N THR A 117 -21.97 1.81 0.29
CA THR A 117 -22.65 1.41 -0.94
C THR A 117 -22.90 2.63 -1.85
N SER A 118 -23.31 3.77 -1.28
CA SER A 118 -23.49 5.00 -2.05
C SER A 118 -22.20 5.60 -2.58
N LEU A 119 -21.10 5.51 -1.82
CA LEU A 119 -19.76 5.91 -2.25
C LEU A 119 -19.22 5.00 -3.36
N LYS A 120 -19.44 3.67 -3.25
CA LYS A 120 -19.11 2.69 -4.30
C LYS A 120 -19.73 3.08 -5.64
N VAL A 121 -21.03 3.37 -5.65
CA VAL A 121 -21.76 3.76 -6.87
C VAL A 121 -21.27 5.12 -7.40
N ARG A 122 -20.99 6.07 -6.52
CA ARG A 122 -20.61 7.45 -6.92
C ARG A 122 -19.17 7.56 -7.44
N TYR A 123 -18.24 6.78 -6.91
CA TYR A 123 -16.81 6.85 -7.24
C TYR A 123 -16.30 5.64 -8.03
N GLY A 124 -17.17 4.70 -8.41
CA GLY A 124 -16.78 3.51 -9.18
C GLY A 124 -15.80 2.58 -8.43
N LEU A 125 -15.84 2.57 -7.09
CA LEU A 125 -14.95 1.74 -6.28
C LEU A 125 -15.37 0.28 -6.36
N GLU A 126 -14.51 -0.60 -6.79
CA GLU A 126 -14.73 -2.06 -6.80
C GLU A 126 -14.52 -2.65 -5.39
N ILE A 127 -15.39 -2.25 -4.43
CA ILE A 127 -15.41 -2.85 -3.09
C ILE A 127 -16.37 -4.03 -3.10
N ASP A 128 -15.91 -5.18 -2.62
CA ASP A 128 -16.72 -6.40 -2.51
C ASP A 128 -17.93 -6.15 -1.58
N ASP A 129 -19.12 -6.53 -2.05
CA ASP A 129 -20.38 -6.35 -1.31
C ASP A 129 -20.44 -7.13 0.00
N ILE A 130 -19.53 -8.09 0.21
CA ILE A 130 -19.42 -8.90 1.43
C ILE A 130 -18.61 -8.17 2.52
N LEU A 131 -17.61 -7.37 2.13
CA LEU A 131 -16.67 -6.74 3.07
C LEU A 131 -17.36 -5.68 3.96
N ILE A 132 -18.20 -4.85 3.37
CA ILE A 132 -18.86 -3.74 4.07
C ILE A 132 -19.80 -4.24 5.19
N PRO A 133 -20.71 -5.21 4.95
CA PRO A 133 -21.53 -5.79 6.02
C PRO A 133 -20.71 -6.51 7.10
N PHE A 134 -19.60 -7.14 6.72
CA PHE A 134 -18.70 -7.82 7.66
C PHE A 134 -18.08 -6.82 8.65
N ILE A 135 -17.47 -5.73 8.15
CA ILE A 135 -16.86 -4.68 8.99
C ILE A 135 -17.91 -4.02 9.89
N SER A 136 -19.11 -3.75 9.36
CA SER A 136 -20.22 -3.18 10.11
C SER A 136 -20.65 -4.10 11.27
N LYS A 137 -20.73 -5.42 11.04
CA LYS A 137 -21.05 -6.40 12.10
C LYS A 137 -19.93 -6.48 13.15
N ALA A 138 -18.66 -6.54 12.70
CA ALA A 138 -17.52 -6.58 13.62
C ALA A 138 -17.50 -5.33 14.53
N LEU A 139 -17.69 -4.14 13.95
CA LEU A 139 -17.75 -2.90 14.71
C LEU A 139 -18.88 -2.89 15.74
N ARG A 140 -20.06 -3.41 15.38
CA ARG A 140 -21.18 -3.54 16.34
C ARG A 140 -20.86 -4.47 17.50
N VAL A 141 -20.19 -5.60 17.24
CA VAL A 141 -19.77 -6.52 18.31
C VAL A 141 -18.80 -5.82 19.27
N VAL A 142 -17.83 -5.07 18.76
CA VAL A 142 -16.88 -4.29 19.57
C VAL A 142 -17.61 -3.22 20.40
N ILE A 143 -18.52 -2.45 19.79
CA ILE A 143 -19.32 -1.42 20.48
C ILE A 143 -20.12 -2.05 21.64
N VAL A 144 -20.78 -3.17 21.40
CA VAL A 144 -21.58 -3.86 22.43
C VAL A 144 -20.68 -4.42 23.55
N ALA A 145 -19.52 -5.01 23.20
CA ALA A 145 -18.58 -5.56 24.18
C ALA A 145 -18.01 -4.48 25.10
N ILE A 146 -17.60 -3.33 24.54
CA ILE A 146 -17.11 -2.17 25.30
C ILE A 146 -18.23 -1.62 26.20
N SER A 147 -19.42 -1.43 25.65
CA SER A 147 -20.56 -0.93 26.40
C SER A 147 -20.93 -1.84 27.58
N PHE A 148 -20.94 -3.16 27.35
CA PHE A 148 -21.20 -4.14 28.40
C PHE A 148 -20.17 -4.03 29.54
N SER A 149 -18.87 -3.86 29.19
CA SER A 149 -17.82 -3.66 30.20
C SER A 149 -18.07 -2.42 31.04
N ILE A 150 -18.40 -1.28 30.40
CA ILE A 150 -18.62 -0.02 31.13
C ILE A 150 -19.86 -0.11 32.02
N VAL A 151 -20.95 -0.69 31.51
CA VAL A 151 -22.16 -0.88 32.30
C VAL A 151 -21.91 -1.83 33.50
N ALA A 152 -21.18 -2.94 33.28
CA ALA A 152 -20.85 -3.85 34.38
C ALA A 152 -19.99 -3.17 35.46
N GLN A 153 -19.07 -2.29 35.06
CA GLN A 153 -18.24 -1.50 35.98
C GLN A 153 -19.06 -0.53 36.84
N GLU A 154 -20.09 0.12 36.28
CA GLU A 154 -21.04 0.98 37.06
C GLU A 154 -21.68 0.20 38.19
N PHE A 155 -22.02 -1.07 37.98
CA PHE A 155 -22.60 -1.94 39.05
C PHE A 155 -21.55 -2.58 39.97
N GLY A 156 -20.28 -2.12 39.92
CA GLY A 156 -19.22 -2.58 40.82
C GLY A 156 -18.56 -3.92 40.42
N TYR A 157 -18.85 -4.47 39.25
CA TYR A 157 -18.18 -5.68 38.78
C TYR A 157 -16.75 -5.37 38.33
N ASP A 158 -15.80 -6.23 38.65
CA ASP A 158 -14.42 -6.13 38.17
C ASP A 158 -14.35 -6.60 36.71
N VAL A 159 -14.16 -5.66 35.82
CA VAL A 159 -14.06 -5.88 34.38
C VAL A 159 -12.61 -5.92 33.85
N ASN A 160 -11.62 -5.78 34.76
CA ASN A 160 -10.19 -5.70 34.33
C ASN A 160 -9.76 -6.92 33.52
N GLY A 161 -10.13 -8.12 33.94
CA GLY A 161 -9.84 -9.35 33.22
C GLY A 161 -10.49 -9.41 31.82
N PHE A 162 -11.73 -8.90 31.72
CA PHE A 162 -12.44 -8.85 30.44
C PHE A 162 -11.82 -7.83 29.49
N VAL A 163 -11.48 -6.64 29.99
CA VAL A 163 -10.82 -5.57 29.19
C VAL A 163 -9.42 -6.03 28.74
N ALA A 164 -8.67 -6.67 29.65
CA ALA A 164 -7.38 -7.24 29.29
C ALA A 164 -7.50 -8.33 28.21
N GLY A 165 -8.52 -9.19 28.31
CA GLY A 165 -8.83 -10.21 27.31
C GLY A 165 -9.19 -9.61 25.94
N LEU A 166 -10.03 -8.57 25.93
CA LEU A 166 -10.34 -7.82 24.69
C LEU A 166 -9.09 -7.17 24.09
N GLY A 167 -8.22 -6.60 24.93
CA GLY A 167 -6.95 -6.01 24.50
C GLY A 167 -6.03 -7.05 23.85
N LEU A 168 -5.85 -8.21 24.49
CA LEU A 168 -5.03 -9.30 23.95
C LEU A 168 -5.64 -9.87 22.65
N GLY A 169 -6.98 -10.04 22.61
CA GLY A 169 -7.68 -10.43 21.39
C GLY A 169 -7.51 -9.41 20.26
N GLY A 170 -7.54 -8.11 20.58
CA GLY A 170 -7.26 -7.03 19.64
C GLY A 170 -5.84 -7.09 19.06
N VAL A 171 -4.83 -7.37 19.88
CA VAL A 171 -3.45 -7.57 19.45
C VAL A 171 -3.34 -8.78 18.51
N ALA A 172 -3.99 -9.90 18.83
CA ALA A 172 -4.00 -11.08 17.96
C ALA A 172 -4.64 -10.78 16.59
N ILE A 173 -5.76 -10.04 16.56
CA ILE A 173 -6.39 -9.60 15.30
C ILE A 173 -5.49 -8.64 14.53
N ALA A 174 -4.80 -7.71 15.21
CA ALA A 174 -3.87 -6.78 14.57
C ALA A 174 -2.70 -7.51 13.89
N PHE A 175 -2.14 -8.54 14.55
CA PHE A 175 -1.12 -9.38 13.94
C PHE A 175 -1.64 -10.16 12.73
N ALA A 176 -2.86 -10.71 12.81
CA ALA A 176 -3.47 -11.41 11.69
C ALA A 176 -3.77 -10.47 10.50
N ALA A 177 -4.07 -9.20 10.75
CA ALA A 177 -4.36 -8.20 9.74
C ALA A 177 -3.11 -7.46 9.20
N LYS A 178 -1.93 -7.67 9.78
CA LYS A 178 -0.69 -6.95 9.48
C LYS A 178 -0.37 -6.88 7.99
N ASP A 179 -0.44 -8.01 7.29
CA ASP A 179 -0.08 -8.06 5.86
C ASP A 179 -1.10 -7.32 4.98
N VAL A 180 -2.37 -7.38 5.34
CA VAL A 180 -3.43 -6.64 4.63
C VAL A 180 -3.21 -5.14 4.79
N LEU A 181 -2.98 -4.68 6.02
CA LEU A 181 -2.70 -3.28 6.31
C LEU A 181 -1.38 -2.82 5.66
N GLY A 182 -0.33 -3.65 5.70
CA GLY A 182 0.93 -3.38 5.03
C GLY A 182 0.76 -3.13 3.53
N ASN A 183 -0.06 -3.93 2.86
CA ASN A 183 -0.36 -3.74 1.44
C ASN A 183 -1.17 -2.46 1.15
N LEU A 184 -2.13 -2.11 2.01
CA LEU A 184 -2.89 -0.87 1.87
C LEU A 184 -1.98 0.36 2.05
N PHE A 185 -1.11 0.36 3.07
CA PHE A 185 -0.14 1.44 3.28
C PHE A 185 0.90 1.50 2.16
N GLY A 186 1.39 0.35 1.68
CA GLY A 186 2.27 0.28 0.51
C GLY A 186 1.63 0.89 -0.73
N GLY A 187 0.36 0.57 -1.00
CA GLY A 187 -0.40 1.18 -2.08
C GLY A 187 -0.56 2.69 -1.91
N PHE A 188 -0.84 3.15 -0.70
CA PHE A 188 -0.92 4.59 -0.39
C PHE A 188 0.41 5.32 -0.67
N VAL A 189 1.55 4.75 -0.25
CA VAL A 189 2.88 5.29 -0.51
C VAL A 189 3.15 5.37 -2.02
N ILE A 190 2.90 4.29 -2.77
CA ILE A 190 3.10 4.25 -4.22
C ILE A 190 2.27 5.34 -4.93
N ILE A 191 1.00 5.53 -4.52
CA ILE A 191 0.10 6.51 -5.13
C ILE A 191 0.49 7.95 -4.79
N THR A 192 1.01 8.20 -3.58
CA THR A 192 1.38 9.56 -3.12
C THR A 192 2.76 9.98 -3.58
N GLU A 193 3.77 9.12 -3.43
CA GLU A 193 5.17 9.42 -3.78
C GLU A 193 5.46 9.19 -5.27
N LYS A 194 4.67 8.35 -5.94
CA LYS A 194 4.79 8.03 -7.38
C LYS A 194 6.21 7.65 -7.80
N PRO A 195 6.83 6.65 -7.17
CA PRO A 195 8.11 6.14 -7.62
C PRO A 195 8.02 5.63 -9.06
N PHE A 196 6.86 5.13 -9.45
CA PHE A 196 6.46 4.77 -10.82
C PHE A 196 4.98 5.09 -11.05
N THR A 197 4.56 5.10 -12.32
CA THR A 197 3.18 5.30 -12.77
C THR A 197 2.76 4.18 -13.71
N ILE A 198 1.46 4.09 -14.00
CA ILE A 198 0.95 3.14 -15.01
C ILE A 198 1.60 3.47 -16.35
N GLY A 199 2.13 2.46 -17.03
CA GLY A 199 2.88 2.56 -18.27
C GLY A 199 4.40 2.61 -18.10
N ASP A 200 4.92 2.81 -16.88
CA ASP A 200 6.36 2.81 -16.64
C ASP A 200 6.94 1.38 -16.69
N TRP A 201 8.10 1.27 -17.31
CA TRP A 201 8.93 0.09 -17.20
C TRP A 201 9.76 0.15 -15.93
N ILE A 202 9.49 -0.79 -15.03
CA ILE A 202 10.18 -0.92 -13.75
C ILE A 202 10.92 -2.26 -13.65
N MET A 203 11.99 -2.26 -12.86
CA MET A 203 12.71 -3.46 -12.44
C MET A 203 12.88 -3.43 -10.92
N THR A 204 12.48 -4.51 -10.28
CA THR A 204 12.67 -4.78 -8.85
C THR A 204 13.26 -6.18 -8.69
N PRO A 205 13.72 -6.59 -7.50
CA PRO A 205 14.17 -7.96 -7.26
C PRO A 205 13.09 -9.02 -7.55
N SER A 206 11.82 -8.66 -7.41
CA SER A 206 10.68 -9.57 -7.57
C SER A 206 10.10 -9.62 -8.98
N VAL A 207 10.21 -8.53 -9.76
CA VAL A 207 9.58 -8.44 -11.09
C VAL A 207 10.25 -7.40 -11.97
N GLU A 208 10.27 -7.67 -13.27
CA GLU A 208 10.64 -6.70 -14.31
C GLU A 208 9.56 -6.67 -15.40
N GLY A 209 9.12 -5.45 -15.77
CA GLY A 209 8.11 -5.26 -16.81
C GLY A 209 7.46 -3.88 -16.77
N THR A 210 6.37 -3.74 -17.52
CA THR A 210 5.58 -2.50 -17.59
C THR A 210 4.43 -2.55 -16.60
N VAL A 211 4.27 -1.49 -15.80
CA VAL A 211 3.16 -1.34 -14.86
C VAL A 211 1.85 -1.18 -15.65
N GLU A 212 0.90 -2.09 -15.44
CA GLU A 212 -0.40 -2.09 -16.14
C GLU A 212 -1.53 -1.52 -15.28
N ASP A 213 -1.50 -1.81 -13.98
CA ASP A 213 -2.54 -1.37 -13.04
C ASP A 213 -1.98 -1.24 -11.62
N ILE A 214 -2.49 -0.24 -10.87
CA ILE A 214 -2.14 -0.01 -9.46
C ILE A 214 -3.43 -0.01 -8.66
N SER A 215 -3.68 -1.08 -7.93
CA SER A 215 -4.82 -1.24 -7.04
C SER A 215 -4.43 -0.96 -5.58
N PHE A 216 -5.39 -0.90 -4.66
CA PHE A 216 -5.13 -0.61 -3.24
C PHE A 216 -4.15 -1.57 -2.57
N ARG A 217 -4.17 -2.87 -2.90
CA ARG A 217 -3.33 -3.88 -2.25
C ARG A 217 -2.22 -4.46 -3.13
N SER A 218 -2.31 -4.28 -4.44
CA SER A 218 -1.38 -4.92 -5.39
C SER A 218 -1.23 -4.09 -6.66
N THR A 219 -0.06 -4.21 -7.27
CA THR A 219 0.28 -3.63 -8.57
C THR A 219 0.42 -4.76 -9.58
N LYS A 220 -0.13 -4.60 -10.78
CA LYS A 220 -0.01 -5.55 -11.89
C LYS A 220 1.08 -5.09 -12.84
N VAL A 221 2.02 -5.97 -13.13
CA VAL A 221 3.14 -5.73 -14.02
C VAL A 221 3.12 -6.72 -15.17
N ARG A 222 3.15 -6.22 -16.40
CA ARG A 222 3.25 -7.00 -17.63
C ARG A 222 4.72 -7.24 -17.94
N THR A 223 5.17 -8.49 -17.83
CA THR A 223 6.54 -8.85 -18.17
C THR A 223 6.80 -8.80 -19.68
N PHE A 224 8.06 -8.80 -20.10
CA PHE A 224 8.41 -8.86 -21.53
C PHE A 224 7.93 -10.15 -22.20
N ALA A 225 7.79 -11.24 -21.46
CA ALA A 225 7.17 -12.49 -21.93
C ALA A 225 5.63 -12.42 -22.02
N GLN A 226 5.02 -11.22 -21.84
CA GLN A 226 3.58 -10.98 -21.86
C GLN A 226 2.80 -11.64 -20.72
N ALA A 227 3.47 -12.18 -19.69
CA ALA A 227 2.82 -12.66 -18.49
C ALA A 227 2.40 -11.49 -17.58
N LEU A 228 1.22 -11.58 -16.97
CA LEU A 228 0.77 -10.61 -15.98
C LEU A 228 1.16 -11.09 -14.59
N VAL A 229 2.02 -10.34 -13.91
CA VAL A 229 2.46 -10.62 -12.54
C VAL A 229 1.75 -9.66 -11.59
N THR A 230 1.10 -10.19 -10.56
CA THR A 230 0.47 -9.40 -9.51
C THR A 230 1.38 -9.38 -8.29
N VAL A 231 1.93 -8.21 -7.98
CA VAL A 231 2.86 -8.01 -6.86
C VAL A 231 2.14 -7.28 -5.73
N PRO A 232 2.22 -7.76 -4.48
CA PRO A 232 1.70 -7.04 -3.32
C PRO A 232 2.36 -5.68 -3.16
N ASN A 233 1.59 -4.63 -2.88
CA ASN A 233 2.14 -3.28 -2.76
C ASN A 233 3.14 -3.13 -1.60
N ALA A 234 2.96 -3.89 -0.51
CA ALA A 234 3.92 -3.91 0.59
C ALA A 234 5.31 -4.39 0.14
N THR A 235 5.37 -5.34 -0.80
CA THR A 235 6.62 -5.83 -1.39
C THR A 235 7.28 -4.70 -2.18
N LEU A 236 6.57 -4.09 -3.13
CA LEU A 236 7.11 -3.01 -3.96
C LEU A 236 7.51 -1.77 -3.13
N ALA A 237 6.76 -1.43 -2.08
CA ALA A 237 7.09 -0.30 -1.22
C ALA A 237 8.38 -0.51 -0.39
N ASN A 238 8.81 -1.77 -0.19
CA ASN A 238 9.99 -2.12 0.60
C ASN A 238 11.19 -2.57 -0.25
N GLU A 239 11.01 -2.76 -1.56
CA GLU A 239 12.09 -3.13 -2.49
C GLU A 239 12.72 -1.90 -3.15
N SER A 240 13.96 -2.07 -3.61
CA SER A 240 14.57 -1.08 -4.51
C SER A 240 13.89 -1.11 -5.87
N ILE A 241 13.48 0.05 -6.37
CA ILE A 241 12.79 0.18 -7.65
C ILE A 241 13.68 0.93 -8.64
N THR A 242 14.04 0.28 -9.74
CA THR A 242 14.66 0.93 -10.89
C THR A 242 13.57 1.27 -11.89
N ASN A 243 13.36 2.55 -12.15
CA ASN A 243 12.39 3.03 -13.13
C ASN A 243 13.12 3.39 -14.44
N TRP A 244 13.04 2.48 -15.40
CA TRP A 244 13.68 2.65 -16.71
C TRP A 244 12.99 3.70 -17.60
N SER A 245 11.72 4.00 -17.35
CA SER A 245 11.01 5.05 -18.11
C SER A 245 11.42 6.46 -17.72
N LYS A 246 12.04 6.62 -16.53
CA LYS A 246 12.57 7.93 -16.06
C LYS A 246 14.02 8.19 -16.44
N MET A 247 14.61 7.35 -17.31
CA MET A 247 15.94 7.60 -17.85
C MET A 247 15.96 8.89 -18.68
N GLY A 248 16.99 9.73 -18.49
CA GLY A 248 17.26 10.86 -19.40
C GLY A 248 18.13 10.50 -20.60
N LYS A 249 18.94 9.45 -20.49
CA LYS A 249 19.85 8.94 -21.52
C LYS A 249 20.13 7.46 -21.26
N ARG A 250 20.46 6.68 -22.33
CA ARG A 250 20.67 5.23 -22.20
C ARG A 250 22.14 4.88 -22.42
N GLN A 251 22.68 4.10 -21.49
CA GLN A 251 24.08 3.70 -21.49
C GLN A 251 24.39 2.62 -22.51
N ILE A 252 25.51 2.79 -23.24
CA ILE A 252 26.23 1.74 -23.96
C ILE A 252 27.61 1.60 -23.31
N SER A 253 27.91 0.39 -22.84
CA SER A 253 29.22 0.10 -22.26
C SER A 253 29.64 -1.32 -22.62
N PHE A 254 30.82 -1.46 -23.23
CA PHE A 254 31.39 -2.76 -23.54
C PHE A 254 32.92 -2.65 -23.69
N ARG A 255 33.60 -3.79 -23.76
CA ARG A 255 35.02 -3.90 -24.05
C ARG A 255 35.18 -4.50 -25.44
N LEU A 256 35.83 -3.75 -26.31
CA LEU A 256 36.26 -4.22 -27.61
C LEU A 256 37.67 -4.83 -27.46
N ARG A 257 37.81 -6.12 -27.73
CA ARG A 257 39.10 -6.82 -27.60
C ARG A 257 39.75 -6.97 -28.95
N VAL A 258 40.96 -6.45 -29.05
CA VAL A 258 41.79 -6.56 -30.28
C VAL A 258 43.02 -7.46 -30.04
N THR A 259 43.64 -7.94 -31.14
CA THR A 259 44.76 -8.90 -31.04
C THR A 259 46.01 -8.29 -30.41
N HIS A 260 46.88 -9.12 -29.82
CA HIS A 260 48.16 -8.69 -29.23
C HIS A 260 49.13 -8.12 -30.25
N ASP A 261 48.94 -8.45 -31.54
CA ASP A 261 49.81 -7.96 -32.66
C ASP A 261 49.51 -6.48 -32.99
N THR A 262 48.48 -5.88 -32.37
CA THR A 262 48.13 -4.48 -32.54
C THR A 262 49.26 -3.59 -32.01
N THR A 263 49.85 -2.78 -32.85
CA THR A 263 50.91 -1.84 -32.47
C THR A 263 50.37 -0.67 -31.68
N LYS A 264 51.24 0.04 -30.97
CA LYS A 264 50.87 1.23 -30.23
C LYS A 264 50.18 2.29 -31.10
N ASP A 265 50.71 2.53 -32.30
CA ASP A 265 50.20 3.55 -33.20
C ASP A 265 48.83 3.18 -33.76
N GLN A 266 48.63 1.90 -34.13
CA GLN A 266 47.29 1.38 -34.48
C GLN A 266 46.29 1.53 -33.35
N MET A 267 46.69 1.17 -32.11
CA MET A 267 45.84 1.30 -30.94
C MET A 267 45.43 2.77 -30.71
N ALA A 268 46.38 3.69 -30.81
CA ALA A 268 46.12 5.12 -30.61
C ALA A 268 45.20 5.65 -31.72
N ASN A 269 45.39 5.21 -32.98
CA ASN A 269 44.53 5.61 -34.08
C ASN A 269 43.10 5.09 -33.92
N VAL A 270 42.92 3.79 -33.61
CA VAL A 270 41.60 3.19 -33.38
C VAL A 270 40.86 3.90 -32.25
N VAL A 271 41.49 4.10 -31.08
CA VAL A 271 40.91 4.81 -29.96
C VAL A 271 40.49 6.24 -30.35
N GLY A 272 41.39 6.97 -31.05
CA GLY A 272 41.12 8.34 -31.50
C GLY A 272 39.98 8.43 -32.52
N GLN A 273 39.93 7.51 -33.49
CA GLN A 273 38.86 7.50 -34.50
C GLN A 273 37.51 7.13 -33.90
N ILE A 274 37.46 6.14 -33.01
CA ILE A 274 36.22 5.78 -32.31
C ILE A 274 35.75 6.94 -31.41
N GLU A 275 36.66 7.60 -30.70
CA GLU A 275 36.30 8.78 -29.87
C GLU A 275 35.77 9.92 -30.75
N TYR A 276 36.39 10.17 -31.90
CA TYR A 276 35.94 11.17 -32.88
C TYR A 276 34.56 10.83 -33.44
N LEU A 277 34.34 9.57 -33.83
CA LEU A 277 33.06 9.05 -34.29
C LEU A 277 31.96 9.34 -33.26
N LEU A 278 32.15 8.92 -32.01
CA LEU A 278 31.15 9.06 -30.96
C LEU A 278 30.83 10.52 -30.61
N LYS A 279 31.85 11.42 -30.64
CA LYS A 279 31.69 12.86 -30.42
C LYS A 279 30.90 13.57 -31.53
N HIS A 280 30.94 13.07 -32.76
CA HIS A 280 30.28 13.70 -33.90
C HIS A 280 28.99 13.00 -34.34
N HIS A 281 28.64 11.88 -33.69
CA HIS A 281 27.43 11.14 -34.02
C HIS A 281 26.18 11.86 -33.50
N SER A 282 25.16 12.04 -34.35
CA SER A 282 23.95 12.82 -34.08
C SER A 282 23.16 12.31 -32.85
N ASP A 283 23.12 11.01 -32.64
CA ASP A 283 22.26 10.33 -31.66
C ASP A 283 23.00 9.97 -30.36
N ILE A 284 24.30 10.29 -30.28
CA ILE A 284 25.09 10.12 -29.07
C ILE A 284 25.03 11.39 -28.23
N HIS A 285 24.88 11.20 -26.92
CA HIS A 285 24.87 12.28 -25.94
C HIS A 285 26.32 12.81 -25.79
N PRO A 286 26.55 14.12 -25.93
CA PRO A 286 27.90 14.69 -25.95
C PRO A 286 28.65 14.61 -24.61
N ASP A 287 27.89 14.51 -23.51
CA ASP A 287 28.49 14.40 -22.17
C ASP A 287 28.90 12.96 -21.89
N THR A 288 30.09 12.76 -21.38
CA THR A 288 30.51 11.46 -20.85
C THR A 288 30.73 10.42 -21.96
N ILE A 289 31.75 10.66 -22.83
CA ILE A 289 32.24 9.70 -23.78
C ILE A 289 33.62 9.28 -23.34
N PHE A 290 33.82 8.00 -23.07
CA PHE A 290 35.13 7.42 -22.76
C PHE A 290 35.46 6.31 -23.74
N VAL A 291 36.60 6.46 -24.42
CA VAL A 291 37.19 5.42 -25.25
C VAL A 291 38.65 5.34 -24.85
N THR A 292 39.04 4.27 -24.21
CA THR A 292 40.38 4.15 -23.62
C THR A 292 40.93 2.74 -23.80
N PHE A 293 42.25 2.63 -24.08
CA PHE A 293 42.96 1.38 -23.92
C PHE A 293 42.99 1.04 -22.40
N ASP A 294 42.29 -0.02 -22.00
CA ASP A 294 41.94 -0.32 -20.61
C ASP A 294 42.88 -1.36 -19.97
N ASP A 295 43.08 -2.50 -20.66
CA ASP A 295 43.76 -3.62 -20.01
C ASP A 295 44.41 -4.59 -21.00
N TYR A 296 45.46 -5.31 -20.53
CA TYR A 296 46.09 -6.43 -21.20
C TYR A 296 45.46 -7.73 -20.71
N LYS A 297 44.79 -8.45 -21.58
CA LYS A 297 44.15 -9.73 -21.24
C LYS A 297 44.90 -10.91 -21.92
N GLU A 298 44.63 -12.13 -21.45
CA GLU A 298 45.24 -13.35 -21.98
C GLU A 298 45.09 -13.49 -23.50
N ASN A 299 43.95 -13.09 -24.04
CA ASN A 299 43.60 -13.28 -25.46
C ASN A 299 43.66 -12.00 -26.30
N GLY A 300 44.11 -10.87 -25.75
CA GLY A 300 44.17 -9.62 -26.48
C GLY A 300 44.24 -8.39 -25.61
N LEU A 301 44.09 -7.24 -26.24
CA LEU A 301 44.13 -5.89 -25.66
C LEU A 301 42.71 -5.33 -25.62
N ASP A 302 42.24 -4.86 -24.44
CA ASP A 302 40.89 -4.36 -24.24
C ASP A 302 40.84 -2.84 -24.43
N ILE A 303 39.94 -2.38 -25.31
CA ILE A 303 39.53 -1.00 -25.45
C ILE A 303 38.18 -0.86 -24.73
N PHE A 304 38.09 -0.04 -23.69
CA PHE A 304 36.87 0.27 -22.96
C PHE A 304 36.11 1.39 -23.66
N LEU A 305 34.82 1.12 -23.94
CA LEU A 305 33.89 2.09 -24.48
C LEU A 305 32.76 2.32 -23.49
N TYR A 306 32.48 3.59 -23.23
CA TYR A 306 31.42 4.00 -22.32
C TYR A 306 30.84 5.32 -22.79
N PHE A 307 29.58 5.31 -23.21
CA PHE A 307 28.86 6.46 -23.72
C PHE A 307 27.36 6.29 -23.63
N PHE A 308 26.58 7.31 -23.96
CA PHE A 308 25.14 7.31 -23.86
C PHE A 308 24.48 7.71 -25.20
N THR A 309 23.33 7.09 -25.48
CA THR A 309 22.43 7.55 -26.55
C THR A 309 21.51 8.67 -26.03
N LYS A 310 21.07 9.57 -26.90
CA LYS A 310 20.06 10.59 -26.58
C LYS A 310 18.68 9.98 -26.43
N THR A 311 18.36 8.94 -27.19
CA THR A 311 17.09 8.23 -27.08
C THR A 311 17.11 7.22 -25.94
N THR A 312 15.99 7.08 -25.28
CA THR A 312 15.73 6.02 -24.30
C THR A 312 14.87 4.89 -24.86
N ASN A 313 14.29 5.07 -26.06
CA ASN A 313 13.51 4.05 -26.76
C ASN A 313 14.35 2.83 -27.08
N TRP A 314 13.86 1.64 -26.69
CA TRP A 314 14.62 0.40 -26.83
C TRP A 314 14.95 0.04 -28.28
N GLY A 315 13.96 0.21 -29.17
CA GLY A 315 14.16 -0.13 -30.59
C GLY A 315 15.15 0.81 -31.29
N GLU A 316 15.07 2.12 -31.03
CA GLU A 316 16.00 3.11 -31.53
C GLU A 316 17.41 2.91 -30.97
N PHE A 317 17.51 2.65 -29.68
CA PHE A 317 18.77 2.33 -29.02
C PHE A 317 19.49 1.15 -29.67
N LEU A 318 18.76 0.08 -30.02
CA LEU A 318 19.36 -1.08 -30.71
C LEU A 318 19.87 -0.74 -32.10
N LYS A 319 19.14 0.09 -32.85
CA LYS A 319 19.57 0.56 -34.17
C LYS A 319 20.84 1.41 -34.11
N ILE A 320 20.87 2.38 -33.19
CA ILE A 320 22.05 3.23 -32.98
C ILE A 320 23.25 2.38 -32.55
N LYS A 321 23.05 1.40 -31.67
CA LYS A 321 24.12 0.49 -31.27
C LYS A 321 24.65 -0.35 -32.42
N GLU A 322 23.77 -0.82 -33.30
CA GLU A 322 24.13 -1.56 -34.51
C GLU A 322 24.94 -0.69 -35.48
N GLU A 323 24.48 0.53 -35.75
CA GLU A 323 25.16 1.51 -36.61
C GLU A 323 26.58 1.81 -36.11
N ILE A 324 26.74 2.13 -34.85
CA ILE A 324 28.04 2.37 -34.22
C ILE A 324 28.95 1.13 -34.32
N ASN A 325 28.40 -0.07 -34.13
CA ASN A 325 29.19 -1.29 -34.25
C ASN A 325 29.71 -1.49 -35.68
N PHE A 326 28.93 -1.17 -36.75
CA PHE A 326 29.37 -1.22 -38.11
C PHE A 326 30.47 -0.20 -38.38
N GLU A 327 30.32 1.05 -37.95
CA GLU A 327 31.34 2.07 -38.09
C GLU A 327 32.64 1.71 -37.34
N ILE A 328 32.53 1.08 -36.15
CA ILE A 328 33.72 0.54 -35.47
C ILE A 328 34.37 -0.56 -36.27
N MET A 329 33.62 -1.45 -36.95
CA MET A 329 34.19 -2.48 -37.83
C MET A 329 34.98 -1.86 -39.00
N ASP A 330 34.44 -0.81 -39.63
CA ASP A 330 35.11 -0.10 -40.71
C ASP A 330 36.42 0.56 -40.23
N ILE A 331 36.41 1.17 -39.02
CA ILE A 331 37.63 1.73 -38.41
C ILE A 331 38.68 0.65 -38.17
N LEU A 332 38.29 -0.51 -37.65
CA LEU A 332 39.23 -1.62 -37.41
C LEU A 332 39.82 -2.17 -38.72
N GLU A 333 38.99 -2.31 -39.75
CA GLU A 333 39.44 -2.77 -41.08
C GLU A 333 40.43 -1.80 -41.70
N ASN A 334 40.14 -0.50 -41.66
CA ASN A 334 41.01 0.55 -42.20
C ASN A 334 42.39 0.58 -41.51
N GLU A 335 42.41 0.41 -40.19
CA GLU A 335 43.63 0.39 -39.37
C GLU A 335 44.32 -1.00 -39.36
N ARG A 336 43.72 -2.00 -40.03
CA ARG A 336 44.21 -3.41 -40.06
C ARG A 336 44.35 -4.00 -38.65
N VAL A 337 43.42 -3.67 -37.80
CA VAL A 337 43.34 -4.21 -36.46
C VAL A 337 42.25 -5.29 -36.40
N TYR A 338 42.57 -6.42 -35.80
CA TYR A 338 41.68 -7.57 -35.81
C TYR A 338 41.09 -7.78 -34.39
N VAL A 339 39.81 -8.20 -34.39
CA VAL A 339 39.17 -8.61 -33.14
C VAL A 339 39.84 -9.89 -32.62
N ALA A 340 40.16 -9.88 -31.33
CA ALA A 340 40.84 -11.00 -30.69
C ALA A 340 39.96 -12.24 -30.62
N MET A 341 40.51 -13.37 -30.98
CA MET A 341 39.90 -14.70 -30.79
C MET A 341 40.63 -15.46 -29.68
N PRO A 342 39.97 -16.33 -28.92
CA PRO A 342 40.68 -17.26 -28.05
C PRO A 342 41.65 -18.09 -28.84
N SER A 343 42.95 -17.89 -28.62
CA SER A 343 44.01 -18.60 -29.34
C SER A 343 44.89 -19.36 -28.36
N ARG A 344 45.34 -20.56 -28.78
CA ARG A 344 46.34 -21.36 -28.06
C ARG A 344 47.52 -21.65 -28.95
N LYS A 345 48.71 -21.35 -28.43
CA LYS A 345 49.93 -21.73 -29.12
C LYS A 345 50.31 -23.16 -28.68
N LEU A 346 50.22 -24.09 -29.59
CA LEU A 346 50.62 -25.46 -29.36
C LEU A 346 52.10 -25.64 -29.80
N TYR A 347 52.95 -25.98 -28.88
CA TYR A 347 54.29 -26.42 -29.17
C TYR A 347 54.26 -27.93 -29.43
N LEU A 348 54.37 -28.35 -30.66
CA LEU A 348 54.52 -29.77 -30.99
C LEU A 348 55.99 -30.12 -30.87
N ASP A 349 56.30 -31.04 -29.95
CA ASP A 349 57.63 -31.59 -29.87
C ASP A 349 57.84 -32.54 -31.09
N PRO A 350 58.85 -32.31 -31.96
CA PRO A 350 59.11 -33.15 -33.14
C PRO A 350 59.37 -34.62 -32.77
N ASP A 351 59.89 -34.88 -31.60
CA ASP A 351 60.13 -36.26 -31.10
C ASP A 351 58.86 -36.98 -30.67
N GLY A 352 57.81 -36.23 -30.19
CA GLY A 352 56.51 -36.78 -29.89
C GLY A 352 55.73 -37.29 -31.12
N GLU A 353 55.89 -36.66 -32.26
CA GLU A 353 55.29 -37.15 -33.52
C GLU A 353 55.84 -38.49 -34.00
N ASN A 354 57.11 -38.73 -33.72
CA ASN A 354 57.78 -40.02 -34.02
C ASN A 354 57.33 -41.12 -33.03
N GLN A 355 57.03 -40.78 -31.76
CA GLN A 355 56.49 -41.73 -30.79
C GLN A 355 55.04 -42.10 -31.13
N LEU A 356 54.19 -41.18 -31.52
CA LEU A 356 52.82 -41.47 -31.91
C LEU A 356 52.74 -42.33 -33.19
N LYS A 357 53.64 -42.12 -34.15
CA LYS A 357 53.77 -42.99 -35.33
C LYS A 357 54.30 -44.36 -35.00
N LYS A 358 55.12 -44.50 -33.97
CA LYS A 358 55.66 -45.78 -33.52
C LYS A 358 54.60 -46.59 -32.76
N ASP A 359 53.85 -45.96 -31.88
CA ASP A 359 52.75 -46.59 -31.13
C ASP A 359 51.59 -47.02 -32.03
N SER A 360 51.27 -46.24 -33.08
CA SER A 360 50.29 -46.64 -34.07
C SER A 360 50.66 -47.83 -34.91
N ARG A 361 51.99 -48.02 -35.21
CA ARG A 361 52.50 -49.21 -35.92
C ARG A 361 52.47 -50.45 -35.02
N VAL A 362 52.84 -50.31 -33.74
CA VAL A 362 52.81 -51.39 -32.78
C VAL A 362 51.38 -51.91 -32.54
N ARG A 363 50.38 -51.00 -32.50
CA ARG A 363 48.97 -51.40 -32.40
C ARG A 363 48.44 -52.13 -33.64
N GLN A 364 48.91 -51.77 -34.83
CA GLN A 364 48.52 -52.51 -36.05
C GLN A 364 49.18 -53.88 -36.21
N GLU A 365 50.35 -54.05 -35.64
CA GLU A 365 51.04 -55.40 -35.63
C GLU A 365 50.49 -56.32 -34.55
N SER A 366 49.96 -55.81 -33.45
CA SER A 366 49.34 -56.62 -32.38
C SER A 366 47.89 -57.06 -32.68
N SER A 367 47.31 -56.54 -33.75
CA SER A 367 45.94 -56.89 -34.18
C SER A 367 45.89 -57.85 -35.40
N ARG A 368 47.06 -58.40 -35.77
CA ARG A 368 47.19 -59.50 -36.71
C ARG A 368 47.64 -60.75 -35.95
#